data_cfc83441b322abc4977edbbf51af7ca4
#
_entry.id   cfc83441b322abc4977edbbf51af7ca4
#
_cell.length_a   1.000
_cell.length_b   1.000
_cell.length_c   1.000
_cell.angle_alpha   90.00
_cell.angle_beta   90.00
_cell.angle_gamma   90.00
#
_symmetry.space_group_name_H-M   'P 1'
#
loop_
_entity.id
_entity.type
_entity.pdbx_description
1 polymer ?
#
loop_
_entity_poly.entity_id
_entity_poly.type
_entity_poly.pdbx_seq_one_letter_code
_entity_poly.pdbx_strand_id
1 'polypeptide(L)'
;MSTQEQKIKELIELREKAKLGGGEKRIESQHKKGKFTARERIEMLLDEGSFEEFDMFVSHRCIDFGLEKETYLSDGVVTGYGTIDGRLVYVFSQDFTVFGGSLSEMFAAKICKVMDMAMKVGAPVIGINDSGGARIQEGVKSLGGYAEIFERNILASGVIPQISAIFGPCAGGAVYSPALTDFIIMSRNTSYMFVTGPKVVKTVTGETVTSEELGGASIHSTKSGVAHFVSDSEEEGIMLIRKLLSYLPQNNLEETPIYPTNDPIDRLEDALNEIIPDSANKPYDVKDVIGAIVDNGEYLELQRDYAPNIVTCFARFNGQSVGIIANQPKYLAGVLDINASRKAARFVRFCDAFNIPIVTLVDVPGFLPGTGQEYNGIIIHGAKLLFAYGEATVPKVTIVLRKAYGGAYDVMSSKHLRGDINYAWPSAEIAVMGPKGAIEVLLSRELESIEDEKAKVEFLFRKEQEYKDKFANPYVAAKFGYIDDVIEPRNTRFRIIRALQSLVTKKDTNPPKKHSNLPL
;
A
#
# COMPACT_ATOMS: atom_id res chain seq x y z
N MET A 1 7.06 50.86 -27.20
CA MET A 1 7.32 50.02 -26.02
C MET A 1 8.76 50.18 -25.59
N SER A 2 9.04 50.25 -24.29
CA SER A 2 10.40 50.21 -23.79
C SER A 2 11.03 48.85 -24.09
N THR A 3 12.39 48.77 -24.10
CA THR A 3 13.08 47.48 -24.30
C THR A 3 12.66 46.46 -23.23
N GLN A 4 12.30 46.89 -22.03
CA GLN A 4 11.85 46.04 -20.94
C GLN A 4 10.43 45.51 -21.16
N GLU A 5 9.49 46.35 -21.65
CA GLU A 5 8.14 45.93 -21.99
C GLU A 5 8.13 44.85 -23.09
N GLN A 6 9.04 45.00 -24.05
CA GLN A 6 9.19 44.02 -25.13
C GLN A 6 9.68 42.64 -24.61
N LYS A 7 10.64 42.66 -23.69
CA LYS A 7 11.15 41.44 -23.03
C LYS A 7 10.08 40.76 -22.16
N ILE A 8 9.26 41.54 -21.45
CA ILE A 8 8.16 41.02 -20.65
C ILE A 8 7.11 40.35 -21.55
N LYS A 9 6.78 40.98 -22.67
CA LYS A 9 5.83 40.42 -23.65
C LYS A 9 6.36 39.09 -24.21
N GLU A 10 7.62 39.03 -24.59
CA GLU A 10 8.27 37.81 -25.07
C GLU A 10 8.24 36.69 -24.01
N LEU A 11 8.52 37.01 -22.75
CA LEU A 11 8.40 36.04 -21.64
C LEU A 11 6.98 35.47 -21.52
N ILE A 12 5.96 36.32 -21.59
CA ILE A 12 4.56 35.89 -21.51
C ILE A 12 4.22 34.95 -22.67
N GLU A 13 4.62 35.32 -23.91
CA GLU A 13 4.40 34.50 -25.10
C GLU A 13 5.08 33.13 -25.01
N LEU A 14 6.33 33.08 -24.50
CA LEU A 14 7.06 31.83 -24.28
C LEU A 14 6.39 30.94 -23.21
N ARG A 15 5.88 31.54 -22.13
CA ARG A 15 5.13 30.81 -21.10
C ARG A 15 3.85 30.21 -21.64
N GLU A 16 3.07 30.98 -22.40
CA GLU A 16 1.83 30.46 -23.04
C GLU A 16 2.15 29.33 -24.03
N LYS A 17 3.24 29.48 -24.81
CA LYS A 17 3.71 28.40 -25.70
C LYS A 17 4.09 27.13 -24.92
N ALA A 18 4.78 27.26 -23.80
CA ALA A 18 5.15 26.13 -22.95
C ALA A 18 3.94 25.39 -22.37
N LYS A 19 2.88 26.11 -22.02
CA LYS A 19 1.63 25.53 -21.51
C LYS A 19 0.89 24.67 -22.53
N LEU A 20 1.07 24.93 -23.82
CA LEU A 20 0.43 24.17 -24.90
C LEU A 20 1.03 22.76 -25.11
N GLY A 21 2.19 22.44 -24.48
CA GLY A 21 2.83 21.14 -24.64
C GLY A 21 2.98 20.74 -26.11
N GLY A 22 2.35 19.64 -26.52
CA GLY A 22 2.34 19.15 -27.89
C GLY A 22 1.37 19.87 -28.85
N GLY A 23 0.66 20.91 -28.37
CA GLY A 23 -0.26 21.74 -29.13
C GLY A 23 -1.73 21.30 -29.04
N GLU A 24 -2.63 22.24 -29.38
CA GLU A 24 -4.09 22.11 -29.20
C GLU A 24 -4.68 20.80 -29.74
N LYS A 25 -4.29 20.39 -30.95
CA LYS A 25 -4.78 19.13 -31.55
C LYS A 25 -4.48 17.89 -30.72
N ARG A 26 -3.29 17.83 -30.09
CA ARG A 26 -2.89 16.70 -29.23
C ARG A 26 -3.59 16.78 -27.88
N ILE A 27 -3.82 17.98 -27.35
CA ILE A 27 -4.64 18.21 -26.15
C ILE A 27 -6.07 17.72 -26.38
N GLU A 28 -6.73 18.15 -27.48
CA GLU A 28 -8.05 17.65 -27.84
C GLU A 28 -8.10 16.11 -27.97
N SER A 29 -7.04 15.51 -28.52
CA SER A 29 -6.95 14.05 -28.62
C SER A 29 -6.84 13.37 -27.26
N GLN A 30 -6.20 13.99 -26.25
CA GLN A 30 -6.19 13.52 -24.84
C GLN A 30 -7.60 13.56 -24.26
N HIS A 31 -8.25 14.73 -24.35
CA HIS A 31 -9.61 14.93 -23.83
C HIS A 31 -10.64 13.96 -24.45
N LYS A 32 -10.56 13.72 -25.76
CA LYS A 32 -11.42 12.72 -26.44
C LYS A 32 -11.26 11.30 -25.92
N LYS A 33 -10.14 10.98 -25.28
CA LYS A 33 -9.89 9.69 -24.62
C LYS A 33 -10.30 9.67 -23.14
N GLY A 34 -10.92 10.76 -22.65
CA GLY A 34 -11.27 10.91 -21.23
C GLY A 34 -10.06 11.13 -20.32
N LYS A 35 -8.97 11.73 -20.85
CA LYS A 35 -7.74 11.98 -20.11
C LYS A 35 -7.45 13.47 -20.03
N PHE A 36 -6.91 13.92 -18.90
CA PHE A 36 -6.44 15.28 -18.72
C PHE A 36 -5.00 15.47 -19.21
N THR A 37 -4.61 16.72 -19.42
CA THR A 37 -3.23 17.11 -19.69
C THR A 37 -2.39 17.04 -18.40
N ALA A 38 -1.07 17.04 -18.55
CA ALA A 38 -0.15 17.06 -17.41
C ALA A 38 -0.39 18.26 -16.47
N ARG A 39 -0.74 19.43 -17.01
CA ARG A 39 -1.00 20.65 -16.23
C ARG A 39 -2.34 20.61 -15.50
N GLU A 40 -3.40 20.20 -16.18
CA GLU A 40 -4.72 20.03 -15.57
C GLU A 40 -4.67 19.07 -14.38
N ARG A 41 -3.91 17.98 -14.50
CA ARG A 41 -3.69 17.03 -13.39
C ARG A 41 -3.00 17.67 -12.18
N ILE A 42 -2.00 18.53 -12.40
CA ILE A 42 -1.31 19.25 -11.32
C ILE A 42 -2.24 20.29 -10.69
N GLU A 43 -3.00 21.03 -11.50
CA GLU A 43 -3.98 22.03 -11.03
C GLU A 43 -5.08 21.40 -10.16
N MET A 44 -5.56 20.20 -10.53
CA MET A 44 -6.52 19.45 -9.71
C MET A 44 -5.92 18.87 -8.43
N LEU A 45 -4.63 18.51 -8.47
CA LEU A 45 -3.94 17.88 -7.33
C LEU A 45 -3.59 18.86 -6.23
N LEU A 46 -3.05 20.01 -6.59
CA LEU A 46 -2.50 21.00 -5.67
C LEU A 46 -3.56 22.01 -5.20
N ASP A 47 -3.31 22.66 -4.10
CA ASP A 47 -4.10 23.78 -3.62
C ASP A 47 -4.03 24.94 -4.62
N GLU A 48 -5.15 25.64 -4.81
CA GLU A 48 -5.27 26.72 -5.78
C GLU A 48 -4.17 27.79 -5.59
N GLY A 49 -3.47 28.12 -6.67
CA GLY A 49 -2.43 29.13 -6.68
C GLY A 49 -1.11 28.74 -6.00
N SER A 50 -0.97 27.51 -5.51
CA SER A 50 0.24 27.07 -4.81
C SER A 50 1.34 26.53 -5.71
N PHE A 51 1.05 26.25 -6.98
CA PHE A 51 2.00 25.60 -7.88
C PHE A 51 3.11 26.53 -8.36
N GLU A 52 4.36 26.16 -8.11
CA GLU A 52 5.56 26.79 -8.63
C GLU A 52 6.29 25.84 -9.57
N GLU A 53 6.29 26.16 -10.87
CA GLU A 53 6.88 25.31 -11.91
C GLU A 53 8.39 25.50 -12.02
N PHE A 54 9.11 24.38 -12.10
CA PHE A 54 10.53 24.34 -12.41
C PHE A 54 10.78 23.99 -13.88
N ASP A 55 11.84 24.60 -14.46
CA ASP A 55 12.39 24.20 -15.75
C ASP A 55 11.39 24.23 -16.92
N MET A 56 10.43 25.18 -16.89
CA MET A 56 9.42 25.37 -17.94
C MET A 56 10.03 25.55 -19.34
N PHE A 57 11.24 26.16 -19.43
CA PHE A 57 11.90 26.47 -20.70
C PHE A 57 12.94 25.43 -21.14
N VAL A 58 13.09 24.35 -20.39
CA VAL A 58 13.96 23.23 -20.76
C VAL A 58 13.41 22.53 -22.00
N SER A 59 14.28 22.14 -22.91
CA SER A 59 13.97 21.33 -24.09
C SER A 59 15.02 20.23 -24.26
N HIS A 60 14.71 19.20 -25.06
CA HIS A 60 15.66 18.14 -25.38
C HIS A 60 16.89 18.67 -26.12
N ARG A 61 17.99 17.89 -26.09
CA ARG A 61 19.26 18.19 -26.74
C ARG A 61 19.56 17.26 -27.91
N CYS A 62 18.57 16.46 -28.34
CA CYS A 62 18.75 15.53 -29.44
C CYS A 62 18.78 16.27 -30.76
N ILE A 63 19.79 15.97 -31.60
CA ILE A 63 19.98 16.54 -32.94
C ILE A 63 19.82 15.49 -34.03
N ASP A 64 19.45 14.25 -33.69
CA ASP A 64 19.33 13.13 -34.59
C ASP A 64 17.86 12.85 -34.94
N PHE A 65 17.64 12.14 -36.03
CA PHE A 65 16.33 11.68 -36.49
C PHE A 65 15.30 12.78 -36.72
N GLY A 66 15.74 14.02 -37.00
CA GLY A 66 14.86 15.16 -37.27
C GLY A 66 14.34 15.88 -36.04
N LEU A 67 14.70 15.44 -34.83
CA LEU A 67 14.25 16.06 -33.58
C LEU A 67 14.78 17.49 -33.40
N GLU A 68 15.88 17.87 -34.05
CA GLU A 68 16.39 19.24 -34.05
C GLU A 68 15.38 20.27 -34.58
N LYS A 69 14.36 19.80 -35.35
CA LYS A 69 13.29 20.62 -35.92
C LYS A 69 12.03 20.66 -35.07
N GLU A 70 11.92 19.78 -34.10
CA GLU A 70 10.74 19.62 -33.24
C GLU A 70 11.08 19.89 -31.77
N THR A 71 11.09 21.16 -31.38
CA THR A 71 11.41 21.56 -29.99
C THR A 71 10.15 21.94 -29.24
N TYR A 72 9.89 21.24 -28.13
CA TYR A 72 8.83 21.53 -27.19
C TYR A 72 9.45 22.04 -25.87
N LEU A 73 8.95 23.17 -25.36
CA LEU A 73 9.30 23.65 -24.04
C LEU A 73 8.74 22.71 -22.98
N SER A 74 9.44 22.60 -21.85
CA SER A 74 9.19 21.63 -20.78
C SER A 74 9.52 20.16 -21.11
N ASP A 75 9.88 19.85 -22.35
CA ASP A 75 10.34 18.52 -22.84
C ASP A 75 9.46 17.33 -22.42
N GLY A 76 8.13 17.53 -22.33
CA GLY A 76 7.18 16.45 -22.06
C GLY A 76 7.00 16.06 -20.59
N VAL A 77 7.50 16.87 -19.65
CA VAL A 77 7.21 16.70 -18.23
C VAL A 77 7.09 18.04 -17.52
N VAL A 78 6.00 18.24 -16.81
CA VAL A 78 5.77 19.41 -15.94
C VAL A 78 6.27 19.05 -14.54
N THR A 79 7.13 19.88 -13.97
CA THR A 79 7.81 19.63 -12.70
C THR A 79 7.76 20.85 -11.80
N GLY A 80 7.66 20.66 -10.49
CA GLY A 80 7.64 21.77 -9.54
C GLY A 80 7.23 21.32 -8.14
N TYR A 81 6.73 22.27 -7.37
CA TYR A 81 6.19 22.04 -6.03
C TYR A 81 4.93 22.86 -5.80
N GLY A 82 4.20 22.50 -4.78
CA GLY A 82 3.01 23.20 -4.31
C GLY A 82 2.55 22.65 -2.97
N THR A 83 1.30 22.90 -2.60
CA THR A 83 0.75 22.37 -1.37
C THR A 83 -0.47 21.49 -1.62
N ILE A 84 -0.71 20.55 -0.72
CA ILE A 84 -1.94 19.77 -0.58
C ILE A 84 -2.42 19.93 0.85
N ASP A 85 -3.59 20.54 1.03
CA ASP A 85 -4.13 20.88 2.34
C ASP A 85 -3.11 21.66 3.21
N GLY A 86 -2.39 22.61 2.57
CA GLY A 86 -1.35 23.43 3.17
C GLY A 86 0.01 22.75 3.37
N ARG A 87 0.16 21.47 3.06
CA ARG A 87 1.40 20.70 3.22
C ARG A 87 2.21 20.70 1.94
N LEU A 88 3.51 21.01 2.04
CA LEU A 88 4.43 21.02 0.90
C LEU A 88 4.55 19.64 0.27
N VAL A 89 4.45 19.59 -1.06
CA VAL A 89 4.72 18.40 -1.88
C VAL A 89 5.49 18.78 -3.13
N TYR A 90 6.32 17.88 -3.61
CA TYR A 90 6.96 17.98 -4.91
C TYR A 90 6.26 17.09 -5.92
N VAL A 91 6.11 17.58 -7.15
CA VAL A 91 5.33 16.90 -8.17
C VAL A 91 6.05 16.89 -9.51
N PHE A 92 5.84 15.80 -10.26
CA PHE A 92 6.08 15.78 -11.69
C PHE A 92 4.88 15.13 -12.39
N SER A 93 4.52 15.64 -13.57
CA SER A 93 3.44 15.08 -14.40
C SER A 93 3.93 14.94 -15.84
N GLN A 94 3.90 13.71 -16.34
CA GLN A 94 4.34 13.38 -17.70
C GLN A 94 3.28 13.81 -18.71
N ASP A 95 3.72 14.50 -19.76
CA ASP A 95 2.87 15.03 -20.81
C ASP A 95 2.89 14.14 -22.06
N PHE A 96 1.86 13.30 -22.19
CA PHE A 96 1.72 12.40 -23.33
C PHE A 96 1.57 13.14 -24.68
N THR A 97 1.20 14.42 -24.66
CA THR A 97 1.07 15.24 -25.89
C THR A 97 2.43 15.52 -26.53
N VAL A 98 3.53 15.43 -25.76
CA VAL A 98 4.89 15.65 -26.23
C VAL A 98 5.61 14.31 -26.38
N PHE A 99 5.85 13.89 -27.62
CA PHE A 99 6.53 12.63 -27.97
C PHE A 99 5.98 11.39 -27.23
N GLY A 100 4.65 11.36 -26.95
CA GLY A 100 4.03 10.26 -26.20
C GLY A 100 4.53 10.12 -24.76
N GLY A 101 4.95 11.21 -24.13
CA GLY A 101 5.49 11.21 -22.78
C GLY A 101 6.81 10.43 -22.65
N SER A 102 7.53 10.21 -23.77
CA SER A 102 8.76 9.41 -23.75
C SER A 102 9.90 10.15 -23.05
N LEU A 103 10.64 9.42 -22.21
CA LEU A 103 11.71 9.96 -21.38
C LEU A 103 12.97 10.25 -22.19
N SER A 104 13.42 11.49 -22.17
CA SER A 104 14.68 11.98 -22.68
C SER A 104 15.71 12.20 -21.55
N GLU A 105 16.94 12.54 -21.90
CA GLU A 105 17.97 12.99 -20.96
C GLU A 105 17.47 14.19 -20.12
N MET A 106 16.89 15.21 -20.76
CA MET A 106 16.44 16.43 -20.08
C MET A 106 15.14 16.23 -19.29
N PHE A 107 14.24 15.41 -19.79
CA PHE A 107 13.05 14.96 -19.07
C PHE A 107 13.44 14.29 -17.74
N ALA A 108 14.39 13.35 -17.79
CA ALA A 108 14.91 12.69 -16.59
C ALA A 108 15.58 13.68 -15.62
N ALA A 109 16.41 14.58 -16.14
CA ALA A 109 17.09 15.59 -15.31
C ALA A 109 16.11 16.48 -14.53
N LYS A 110 14.97 16.84 -15.13
CA LYS A 110 13.90 17.60 -14.45
C LYS A 110 13.28 16.82 -13.30
N ILE A 111 12.93 15.54 -13.52
CA ILE A 111 12.39 14.66 -12.46
C ILE A 111 13.43 14.49 -11.34
N CYS A 112 14.68 14.19 -11.68
CA CYS A 112 15.75 14.04 -10.70
C CYS A 112 15.91 15.28 -9.82
N LYS A 113 15.85 16.48 -10.42
CA LYS A 113 15.90 17.74 -9.68
C LYS A 113 14.76 17.88 -8.66
N VAL A 114 13.55 17.56 -9.06
CA VAL A 114 12.37 17.58 -8.16
C VAL A 114 12.56 16.59 -7.01
N MET A 115 12.99 15.36 -7.29
CA MET A 115 13.22 14.34 -6.26
C MET A 115 14.36 14.75 -5.31
N ASP A 116 15.46 15.31 -5.83
CA ASP A 116 16.56 15.80 -5.02
C ASP A 116 16.12 16.94 -4.09
N MET A 117 15.28 17.84 -4.58
CA MET A 117 14.72 18.93 -3.77
C MET A 117 13.75 18.39 -2.70
N ALA A 118 12.88 17.45 -3.04
CA ALA A 118 11.98 16.81 -2.11
C ALA A 118 12.73 16.13 -0.94
N MET A 119 13.81 15.39 -1.25
CA MET A 119 14.65 14.76 -0.23
C MET A 119 15.38 15.79 0.65
N LYS A 120 15.87 16.90 0.07
CA LYS A 120 16.57 17.95 0.84
C LYS A 120 15.69 18.63 1.88
N VAL A 121 14.41 18.77 1.61
CA VAL A 121 13.46 19.44 2.52
C VAL A 121 12.58 18.46 3.29
N GLY A 122 12.67 17.16 2.99
CA GLY A 122 11.86 16.14 3.65
C GLY A 122 10.38 16.25 3.30
N ALA A 123 10.02 16.42 2.02
CA ALA A 123 8.64 16.52 1.56
C ALA A 123 8.27 15.34 0.66
N PRO A 124 6.99 14.91 0.65
CA PRO A 124 6.51 13.86 -0.25
C PRO A 124 6.74 14.20 -1.72
N VAL A 125 6.97 13.16 -2.54
CA VAL A 125 7.04 13.28 -3.99
C VAL A 125 5.88 12.52 -4.65
N ILE A 126 5.21 13.18 -5.60
CA ILE A 126 4.09 12.62 -6.35
C ILE A 126 4.43 12.64 -7.83
N GLY A 127 4.45 11.45 -8.45
CA GLY A 127 4.64 11.28 -9.88
C GLY A 127 3.34 10.91 -10.57
N ILE A 128 2.93 11.71 -11.57
CA ILE A 128 1.80 11.38 -12.45
C ILE A 128 2.37 10.86 -13.76
N ASN A 129 2.16 9.57 -14.01
CA ASN A 129 2.81 8.82 -15.08
C ASN A 129 1.86 8.62 -16.27
N ASP A 130 2.34 8.98 -17.46
CA ASP A 130 1.66 8.83 -18.75
C ASP A 130 2.73 8.80 -19.86
N SER A 131 3.37 7.63 -20.08
CA SER A 131 4.58 7.52 -20.89
C SER A 131 4.66 6.25 -21.72
N GLY A 132 5.05 6.41 -22.96
CA GLY A 132 5.38 5.30 -23.84
C GLY A 132 6.74 4.62 -23.55
N GLY A 133 7.51 5.10 -22.57
CA GLY A 133 8.82 4.54 -22.21
C GLY A 133 10.01 5.43 -22.63
N ALA A 134 11.14 4.83 -22.96
CA ALA A 134 12.35 5.56 -23.37
C ALA A 134 12.18 6.26 -24.73
N ARG A 135 12.70 7.48 -24.88
CA ARG A 135 12.79 8.17 -26.16
C ARG A 135 13.90 7.52 -27.00
N ILE A 136 13.49 6.68 -27.96
CA ILE A 136 14.40 5.80 -28.73
C ILE A 136 15.48 6.62 -29.47
N GLN A 137 15.13 7.81 -29.96
CA GLN A 137 16.03 8.71 -30.70
C GLN A 137 17.22 9.19 -29.85
N GLU A 138 17.11 9.17 -28.53
CA GLU A 138 18.19 9.57 -27.63
C GLU A 138 19.06 8.38 -27.16
N GLY A 139 18.70 7.17 -27.54
CA GLY A 139 19.48 5.96 -27.29
C GLY A 139 19.79 5.74 -25.81
N VAL A 140 21.04 5.47 -25.47
CA VAL A 140 21.50 5.13 -24.11
C VAL A 140 21.31 6.29 -23.11
N LYS A 141 21.18 7.53 -23.55
CA LYS A 141 20.91 8.67 -22.66
C LYS A 141 19.55 8.56 -21.97
N SER A 142 18.53 8.08 -22.68
CA SER A 142 17.23 7.76 -22.09
C SER A 142 17.34 6.65 -21.04
N LEU A 143 18.13 5.62 -21.28
CA LEU A 143 18.35 4.54 -20.31
C LEU A 143 19.08 5.04 -19.07
N GLY A 144 20.12 5.88 -19.25
CA GLY A 144 20.81 6.53 -18.14
C GLY A 144 19.87 7.39 -17.30
N GLY A 145 18.99 8.15 -17.95
CA GLY A 145 17.98 8.95 -17.27
C GLY A 145 17.02 8.13 -16.40
N TYR A 146 16.56 6.96 -16.87
CA TYR A 146 15.79 6.05 -16.02
C TYR A 146 16.59 5.55 -14.83
N ALA A 147 17.84 5.15 -15.02
CA ALA A 147 18.68 4.67 -13.92
C ALA A 147 18.87 5.73 -12.83
N GLU A 148 19.06 6.99 -13.20
CA GLU A 148 19.18 8.09 -12.26
C GLU A 148 17.88 8.34 -11.47
N ILE A 149 16.71 8.17 -12.10
CA ILE A 149 15.42 8.24 -11.39
C ILE A 149 15.29 7.05 -10.42
N PHE A 150 15.64 5.83 -10.85
CA PHE A 150 15.56 4.64 -9.97
C PHE A 150 16.46 4.77 -8.75
N GLU A 151 17.69 5.29 -8.91
CA GLU A 151 18.57 5.56 -7.78
C GLU A 151 17.91 6.48 -6.76
N ARG A 152 17.27 7.55 -7.21
CA ARG A 152 16.57 8.48 -6.33
C ARG A 152 15.34 7.87 -5.66
N ASN A 153 14.58 7.02 -6.36
CA ASN A 153 13.50 6.25 -5.73
C ASN A 153 14.04 5.37 -4.59
N ILE A 154 15.19 4.71 -4.81
CA ILE A 154 15.83 3.85 -3.81
C ILE A 154 16.31 4.67 -2.61
N LEU A 155 16.98 5.79 -2.84
CA LEU A 155 17.49 6.67 -1.78
C LEU A 155 16.37 7.34 -0.99
N ALA A 156 15.25 7.65 -1.63
CA ALA A 156 14.07 8.25 -1.00
C ALA A 156 13.21 7.22 -0.22
N SER A 157 13.39 5.93 -0.48
CA SER A 157 12.61 4.86 0.16
C SER A 157 12.78 4.86 1.68
N GLY A 158 11.66 4.98 2.39
CA GLY A 158 11.65 5.10 3.85
C GLY A 158 12.17 6.43 4.40
N VAL A 159 12.41 7.42 3.54
CA VAL A 159 12.84 8.79 3.92
C VAL A 159 11.70 9.78 3.70
N ILE A 160 11.12 9.81 2.52
CA ILE A 160 9.96 10.63 2.16
C ILE A 160 8.89 9.74 1.51
N PRO A 161 7.60 9.99 1.70
CA PRO A 161 6.53 9.28 1.00
C PRO A 161 6.63 9.50 -0.52
N GLN A 162 6.53 8.41 -1.29
CA GLN A 162 6.56 8.41 -2.74
C GLN A 162 5.25 7.83 -3.29
N ILE A 163 4.52 8.61 -4.07
CA ILE A 163 3.22 8.22 -4.63
C ILE A 163 3.26 8.31 -6.15
N SER A 164 2.87 7.24 -6.82
CA SER A 164 2.74 7.18 -8.27
C SER A 164 1.29 7.03 -8.69
N ALA A 165 0.80 7.97 -9.50
CA ALA A 165 -0.47 7.84 -10.21
C ALA A 165 -0.21 7.46 -11.67
N ILE A 166 -0.91 6.45 -12.16
CA ILE A 166 -0.80 5.97 -13.54
C ILE A 166 -2.10 6.34 -14.24
N PHE A 167 -2.06 7.38 -15.07
CA PHE A 167 -3.21 7.91 -15.78
C PHE A 167 -3.10 7.76 -17.30
N GLY A 168 -2.20 6.90 -17.73
CA GLY A 168 -2.03 6.54 -19.12
C GLY A 168 -1.14 5.31 -19.27
N PRO A 169 -0.60 5.06 -20.47
CA PRO A 169 0.40 4.04 -20.66
C PRO A 169 1.62 4.26 -19.74
N CYS A 170 2.16 3.17 -19.22
CA CYS A 170 3.41 3.13 -18.48
C CYS A 170 4.13 1.84 -18.88
N ALA A 171 5.05 1.94 -19.85
CA ALA A 171 5.61 0.78 -20.53
C ALA A 171 7.15 0.76 -20.49
N GLY A 172 7.72 -0.43 -20.52
CA GLY A 172 9.17 -0.63 -20.54
C GLY A 172 9.84 -0.11 -19.28
N GLY A 173 10.91 0.69 -19.41
CA GLY A 173 11.61 1.29 -18.28
C GLY A 173 10.74 2.15 -17.36
N ALA A 174 9.65 2.71 -17.89
CA ALA A 174 8.75 3.57 -17.14
C ALA A 174 8.04 2.86 -15.95
N VAL A 175 7.89 1.52 -15.97
CA VAL A 175 7.17 0.78 -14.91
C VAL A 175 7.98 0.62 -13.64
N TYR A 176 9.31 0.67 -13.71
CA TYR A 176 10.16 0.37 -12.55
C TYR A 176 10.19 1.50 -11.54
N SER A 177 10.19 2.76 -11.98
CA SER A 177 10.11 3.90 -11.04
C SER A 177 8.84 3.82 -10.17
N PRO A 178 7.61 3.69 -10.72
CA PRO A 178 6.41 3.46 -9.90
C PRO A 178 6.52 2.23 -8.99
N ALA A 179 7.09 1.13 -9.48
CA ALA A 179 7.24 -0.10 -8.68
C ALA A 179 8.19 0.06 -7.48
N LEU A 180 9.09 1.04 -7.51
CA LEU A 180 9.98 1.40 -6.42
C LEU A 180 9.34 2.40 -5.43
N THR A 181 8.21 3.03 -5.78
CA THR A 181 7.49 3.94 -4.88
C THR A 181 6.64 3.21 -3.85
N ASP A 182 6.12 3.94 -2.87
CA ASP A 182 5.34 3.35 -1.78
C ASP A 182 3.93 2.95 -2.20
N PHE A 183 3.28 3.80 -3.02
CA PHE A 183 1.90 3.58 -3.46
C PHE A 183 1.73 3.82 -4.95
N ILE A 184 0.91 2.97 -5.58
CA ILE A 184 0.53 3.07 -6.98
C ILE A 184 -0.99 3.15 -7.08
N ILE A 185 -1.46 4.20 -7.75
CA ILE A 185 -2.88 4.43 -8.06
C ILE A 185 -3.05 4.29 -9.57
N MET A 186 -4.00 3.47 -10.02
CA MET A 186 -4.28 3.26 -11.44
C MET A 186 -5.72 3.65 -11.78
N SER A 187 -5.92 4.37 -12.89
CA SER A 187 -7.25 4.67 -13.42
C SER A 187 -7.71 3.56 -14.37
N ARG A 188 -8.97 3.11 -14.23
CA ARG A 188 -9.55 2.08 -15.11
C ARG A 188 -9.59 2.55 -16.56
N ASN A 189 -9.47 1.61 -17.49
CA ASN A 189 -9.63 1.79 -18.93
C ASN A 189 -8.64 2.73 -19.63
N THR A 190 -7.88 3.54 -18.90
CA THR A 190 -6.92 4.50 -19.46
C THR A 190 -5.47 4.20 -19.08
N SER A 191 -5.24 3.48 -17.99
CA SER A 191 -3.90 3.19 -17.48
C SER A 191 -3.48 1.74 -17.71
N TYR A 192 -2.23 1.57 -18.12
CA TYR A 192 -1.63 0.26 -18.37
C TYR A 192 -0.20 0.25 -17.86
N MET A 193 0.20 -0.82 -17.18
CA MET A 193 1.58 -1.06 -16.77
C MET A 193 2.03 -2.42 -17.30
N PHE A 194 3.11 -2.46 -18.07
CA PHE A 194 3.71 -3.71 -18.51
C PHE A 194 5.19 -3.50 -18.92
N VAL A 195 5.99 -4.53 -18.77
CA VAL A 195 7.41 -4.49 -19.19
C VAL A 195 7.52 -4.35 -20.70
N THR A 196 6.70 -5.11 -21.43
CA THR A 196 6.60 -5.04 -22.90
C THR A 196 5.14 -5.11 -23.32
N GLY A 197 4.77 -4.32 -24.33
CA GLY A 197 3.39 -4.25 -24.81
C GLY A 197 2.92 -5.50 -25.59
N PRO A 198 1.59 -5.59 -25.85
CA PRO A 198 0.96 -6.76 -26.50
C PRO A 198 1.62 -7.24 -27.79
N LYS A 199 2.15 -6.31 -28.61
CA LYS A 199 2.83 -6.65 -29.88
C LYS A 199 4.11 -7.48 -29.65
N VAL A 200 4.91 -7.10 -28.65
CA VAL A 200 6.14 -7.82 -28.31
C VAL A 200 5.80 -9.16 -27.67
N VAL A 201 4.82 -9.20 -26.77
CA VAL A 201 4.32 -10.45 -26.19
C VAL A 201 3.92 -11.43 -27.27
N LYS A 202 3.10 -11.00 -28.25
CA LYS A 202 2.70 -11.84 -29.39
C LYS A 202 3.89 -12.38 -30.19
N THR A 203 4.90 -11.55 -30.42
CA THR A 203 6.08 -11.94 -31.20
C THR A 203 6.96 -12.96 -30.46
N VAL A 204 7.10 -12.81 -29.14
CA VAL A 204 8.04 -13.61 -28.34
C VAL A 204 7.38 -14.89 -27.80
N THR A 205 6.15 -14.78 -27.27
CA THR A 205 5.46 -15.90 -26.59
C THR A 205 4.34 -16.52 -27.43
N GLY A 206 3.90 -15.86 -28.51
CA GLY A 206 2.75 -16.27 -29.32
C GLY A 206 1.39 -15.90 -28.73
N GLU A 207 1.35 -15.34 -27.52
CA GLU A 207 0.11 -14.94 -26.84
C GLU A 207 -0.53 -13.72 -27.49
N THR A 208 -1.83 -13.76 -27.72
CA THR A 208 -2.60 -12.60 -28.21
C THR A 208 -3.43 -12.06 -27.06
N VAL A 209 -3.07 -10.87 -26.57
CA VAL A 209 -3.70 -10.18 -25.44
C VAL A 209 -3.89 -8.71 -25.78
N THR A 210 -4.91 -8.09 -25.16
CA THR A 210 -5.09 -6.63 -25.19
C THR A 210 -4.21 -5.96 -24.13
N SER A 211 -4.06 -4.64 -24.18
CA SER A 211 -3.34 -3.89 -23.13
C SER A 211 -4.02 -4.03 -21.77
N GLU A 212 -5.37 -4.04 -21.73
CA GLU A 212 -6.14 -4.22 -20.51
C GLU A 212 -5.94 -5.62 -19.89
N GLU A 213 -5.97 -6.66 -20.71
CA GLU A 213 -5.73 -8.04 -20.25
C GLU A 213 -4.29 -8.29 -19.82
N LEU A 214 -3.33 -7.58 -20.38
CA LEU A 214 -1.90 -7.73 -20.04
C LEU A 214 -1.53 -6.99 -18.78
N GLY A 215 -1.95 -5.74 -18.66
CA GLY A 215 -1.50 -4.87 -17.57
C GLY A 215 -2.43 -3.70 -17.25
N GLY A 216 -3.74 -3.87 -17.42
CA GLY A 216 -4.73 -2.88 -16.99
C GLY A 216 -4.88 -2.83 -15.46
N ALA A 217 -5.59 -1.80 -14.98
CA ALA A 217 -5.81 -1.57 -13.56
C ALA A 217 -6.44 -2.79 -12.86
N SER A 218 -7.36 -3.50 -13.52
CA SER A 218 -8.00 -4.70 -12.99
C SER A 218 -7.00 -5.84 -12.74
N ILE A 219 -6.05 -6.06 -13.65
CA ILE A 219 -5.02 -7.09 -13.50
C ILE A 219 -4.10 -6.78 -12.33
N HIS A 220 -3.65 -5.53 -12.24
CA HIS A 220 -2.71 -5.11 -11.22
C HIS A 220 -3.33 -4.98 -9.82
N SER A 221 -4.65 -4.77 -9.73
CA SER A 221 -5.37 -4.75 -8.45
C SER A 221 -5.85 -6.11 -7.96
N THR A 222 -5.94 -7.14 -8.83
CA THR A 222 -6.49 -8.44 -8.42
C THR A 222 -5.49 -9.59 -8.47
N LYS A 223 -4.58 -9.58 -9.46
CA LYS A 223 -3.64 -10.69 -9.71
C LYS A 223 -2.22 -10.41 -9.26
N SER A 224 -1.64 -9.29 -9.67
CA SER A 224 -0.24 -8.98 -9.37
C SER A 224 -0.03 -8.24 -8.05
N GLY A 225 -1.04 -7.51 -7.58
CA GLY A 225 -0.93 -6.67 -6.38
C GLY A 225 -0.07 -5.42 -6.55
N VAL A 226 0.27 -5.04 -7.78
CA VAL A 226 1.06 -3.83 -8.07
C VAL A 226 0.28 -2.56 -7.76
N ALA A 227 -1.01 -2.50 -8.13
CA ALA A 227 -1.86 -1.36 -7.82
C ALA A 227 -2.38 -1.42 -6.38
N HIS A 228 -2.11 -0.37 -5.62
CA HIS A 228 -2.64 -0.21 -4.26
C HIS A 228 -4.06 0.32 -4.25
N PHE A 229 -4.37 1.19 -5.21
CA PHE A 229 -5.69 1.78 -5.41
C PHE A 229 -6.07 1.77 -6.89
N VAL A 230 -7.36 1.66 -7.14
CA VAL A 230 -7.93 1.79 -8.48
C VAL A 230 -9.04 2.83 -8.42
N SER A 231 -9.04 3.75 -9.38
CA SER A 231 -10.07 4.79 -9.55
C SER A 231 -10.83 4.58 -10.85
N ASP A 232 -12.07 5.03 -10.90
CA ASP A 232 -12.89 5.00 -12.11
C ASP A 232 -12.64 6.20 -13.01
N SER A 233 -12.01 7.27 -12.48
CA SER A 233 -11.58 8.45 -13.23
C SER A 233 -10.24 8.99 -12.71
N GLU A 234 -9.62 9.91 -13.46
CA GLU A 234 -8.39 10.60 -13.01
C GLU A 234 -8.68 11.52 -11.82
N GLU A 235 -9.84 12.19 -11.76
CA GLU A 235 -10.27 13.03 -10.64
C GLU A 235 -10.38 12.23 -9.35
N GLU A 236 -11.02 11.06 -9.40
CA GLU A 236 -11.09 10.18 -8.24
C GLU A 236 -9.70 9.73 -7.79
N GLY A 237 -8.82 9.38 -8.73
CA GLY A 237 -7.43 9.03 -8.44
C GLY A 237 -6.66 10.17 -7.76
N ILE A 238 -6.86 11.41 -8.20
CA ILE A 238 -6.28 12.61 -7.58
C ILE A 238 -6.82 12.82 -6.16
N MET A 239 -8.12 12.65 -5.96
CA MET A 239 -8.71 12.75 -4.60
C MET A 239 -8.21 11.64 -3.68
N LEU A 240 -7.95 10.43 -4.20
CA LEU A 240 -7.31 9.35 -3.45
C LEU A 240 -5.88 9.71 -3.01
N ILE A 241 -5.09 10.40 -3.85
CA ILE A 241 -3.76 10.91 -3.46
C ILE A 241 -3.89 11.87 -2.27
N ARG A 242 -4.78 12.85 -2.34
CA ARG A 242 -5.01 13.82 -1.26
C ARG A 242 -5.44 13.11 0.02
N LYS A 243 -6.40 12.18 -0.08
CA LYS A 243 -6.88 11.38 1.06
C LYS A 243 -5.75 10.52 1.67
N LEU A 244 -4.95 9.86 0.85
CA LEU A 244 -3.81 9.07 1.30
C LEU A 244 -2.80 9.93 2.08
N LEU A 245 -2.41 11.08 1.53
CA LEU A 245 -1.49 12.01 2.19
C LEU A 245 -1.99 12.48 3.56
N SER A 246 -3.31 12.57 3.76
CA SER A 246 -3.87 12.97 5.05
C SER A 246 -3.57 11.98 6.18
N TYR A 247 -3.21 10.74 5.87
CA TYR A 247 -2.80 9.72 6.84
C TYR A 247 -1.29 9.66 7.08
N LEU A 248 -0.48 10.23 6.18
CA LEU A 248 0.96 10.09 6.17
C LEU A 248 1.69 11.27 6.82
N PRO A 249 2.82 11.06 7.50
CA PRO A 249 3.70 12.16 7.93
C PRO A 249 4.34 12.83 6.72
N GLN A 250 5.02 13.94 6.95
CA GLN A 250 5.75 14.66 5.91
C GLN A 250 7.00 13.88 5.45
N ASN A 251 7.67 13.23 6.39
CA ASN A 251 8.85 12.41 6.19
C ASN A 251 9.06 11.45 7.38
N ASN A 252 10.12 10.67 7.36
CA ASN A 252 10.42 9.67 8.39
C ASN A 252 10.91 10.25 9.74
N LEU A 253 11.12 11.55 9.83
CA LEU A 253 11.53 12.23 11.08
C LEU A 253 10.34 12.88 11.80
N GLU A 254 9.19 12.95 11.15
CA GLU A 254 7.98 13.56 11.69
C GLU A 254 6.94 12.51 12.10
N GLU A 255 6.09 12.91 13.02
CA GLU A 255 4.93 12.12 13.42
C GLU A 255 3.79 12.31 12.42
N THR A 256 2.83 11.37 12.45
CA THR A 256 1.62 11.48 11.63
C THR A 256 0.78 12.69 12.02
N PRO A 257 0.11 13.35 11.06
CA PRO A 257 -0.78 14.46 11.40
C PRO A 257 -1.95 13.98 12.26
N ILE A 258 -2.29 14.80 13.27
CA ILE A 258 -3.46 14.57 14.13
C ILE A 258 -4.62 15.39 13.59
N TYR A 259 -5.72 14.71 13.28
CA TYR A 259 -6.96 15.34 12.83
C TYR A 259 -7.97 15.40 13.97
N PRO A 260 -8.56 16.57 14.27
CA PRO A 260 -9.59 16.67 15.28
C PRO A 260 -10.77 15.74 14.98
N THR A 261 -11.27 15.06 16.01
CA THR A 261 -12.45 14.21 15.91
C THR A 261 -13.41 14.51 17.04
N ASN A 262 -14.71 14.41 16.78
CA ASN A 262 -15.77 14.48 17.77
C ASN A 262 -16.23 13.09 18.24
N ASP A 263 -15.61 12.01 17.72
CA ASP A 263 -15.94 10.64 18.09
C ASP A 263 -15.36 10.35 19.50
N PRO A 264 -16.20 10.04 20.52
CA PRO A 264 -15.74 9.90 21.88
C PRO A 264 -14.70 8.79 22.05
N ILE A 265 -13.70 9.06 22.89
CA ILE A 265 -12.66 8.08 23.23
C ILE A 265 -13.28 6.84 23.90
N ASP A 266 -14.22 7.04 24.76
CA ASP A 266 -14.89 6.03 25.60
C ASP A 266 -16.18 5.48 24.97
N ARG A 267 -16.41 5.73 23.69
CA ARG A 267 -17.53 5.14 22.95
C ARG A 267 -17.48 3.62 23.02
N LEU A 268 -18.54 3.03 23.51
CA LEU A 268 -18.77 1.59 23.53
C LEU A 268 -19.53 1.17 22.27
N GLU A 269 -19.20 0.00 21.75
CA GLU A 269 -19.83 -0.55 20.56
C GLU A 269 -20.41 -1.92 20.85
N ASP A 270 -21.66 -1.94 21.37
CA ASP A 270 -22.34 -3.17 21.83
C ASP A 270 -22.48 -4.23 20.73
N ALA A 271 -22.59 -3.82 19.45
CA ALA A 271 -22.63 -4.74 18.31
C ALA A 271 -21.43 -5.69 18.23
N LEU A 272 -20.28 -5.28 18.76
CA LEU A 272 -19.08 -6.12 18.76
C LEU A 272 -19.20 -7.34 19.69
N ASN A 273 -20.05 -7.29 20.71
CA ASN A 273 -20.26 -8.43 21.61
C ASN A 273 -20.95 -9.60 20.90
N GLU A 274 -21.64 -9.34 19.79
CA GLU A 274 -22.42 -10.34 19.03
C GLU A 274 -21.84 -10.63 17.64
N ILE A 275 -20.76 -9.92 17.24
CA ILE A 275 -20.25 -9.99 15.86
C ILE A 275 -19.56 -11.33 15.54
N ILE A 276 -18.98 -11.98 16.54
CA ILE A 276 -18.36 -13.30 16.37
C ILE A 276 -19.43 -14.37 16.45
N PRO A 277 -19.65 -15.16 15.37
CA PRO A 277 -20.60 -16.26 15.39
C PRO A 277 -20.22 -17.37 16.38
N ASP A 278 -21.20 -17.99 17.02
CA ASP A 278 -21.01 -19.15 17.94
C ASP A 278 -20.28 -20.31 17.26
N SER A 279 -20.58 -20.55 15.98
CA SER A 279 -19.86 -21.56 15.19
C SER A 279 -18.53 -21.02 14.69
N ALA A 280 -17.44 -21.69 15.08
CA ALA A 280 -16.08 -21.36 14.65
C ALA A 280 -15.87 -21.41 13.11
N ASN A 281 -16.76 -22.11 12.39
CA ASN A 281 -16.71 -22.23 10.94
C ASN A 281 -17.58 -21.21 10.19
N LYS A 282 -18.43 -20.46 10.90
CA LYS A 282 -19.23 -19.40 10.29
C LYS A 282 -18.37 -18.14 10.12
N PRO A 283 -18.22 -17.63 8.89
CA PRO A 283 -17.44 -16.40 8.65
C PRO A 283 -18.23 -15.17 9.11
N TYR A 284 -17.48 -14.10 9.41
CA TYR A 284 -17.96 -12.72 9.58
C TYR A 284 -17.03 -11.80 8.78
N ASP A 285 -17.43 -10.55 8.58
CA ASP A 285 -16.60 -9.56 7.90
C ASP A 285 -15.80 -8.75 8.92
N VAL A 286 -14.48 -8.86 8.91
CA VAL A 286 -13.63 -8.10 9.83
C VAL A 286 -13.69 -6.59 9.57
N LYS A 287 -14.17 -6.17 8.39
CA LYS A 287 -14.37 -4.75 8.07
C LYS A 287 -15.46 -4.11 8.93
N ASP A 288 -16.47 -4.90 9.35
CA ASP A 288 -17.48 -4.42 10.30
C ASP A 288 -16.85 -4.14 11.67
N VAL A 289 -15.87 -4.97 12.10
CA VAL A 289 -15.09 -4.69 13.31
C VAL A 289 -14.25 -3.42 13.15
N ILE A 290 -13.55 -3.28 12.02
CA ILE A 290 -12.73 -2.09 11.74
C ILE A 290 -13.59 -0.84 11.78
N GLY A 291 -14.71 -0.81 11.03
CA GLY A 291 -15.62 0.33 10.99
C GLY A 291 -16.20 0.69 12.36
N ALA A 292 -16.45 -0.32 13.21
CA ALA A 292 -16.99 -0.10 14.55
C ALA A 292 -15.99 0.57 15.52
N ILE A 293 -14.69 0.31 15.37
CA ILE A 293 -13.68 0.76 16.34
C ILE A 293 -12.93 2.04 15.94
N VAL A 294 -12.87 2.38 14.66
CA VAL A 294 -12.13 3.56 14.18
C VAL A 294 -12.93 4.85 14.29
N ASP A 295 -12.27 5.99 14.19
CA ASP A 295 -12.93 7.30 14.23
C ASP A 295 -13.94 7.43 13.10
N ASN A 296 -15.19 7.77 13.44
CA ASN A 296 -16.32 7.97 12.53
C ASN A 296 -16.59 6.79 11.56
N GLY A 297 -16.04 5.61 11.82
CA GLY A 297 -16.14 4.46 10.93
C GLY A 297 -15.30 4.59 9.64
N GLU A 298 -14.40 5.58 9.56
CA GLU A 298 -13.65 5.89 8.34
C GLU A 298 -12.28 5.20 8.30
N TYR A 299 -12.00 4.54 7.19
CA TYR A 299 -10.68 3.97 6.89
C TYR A 299 -10.40 3.97 5.39
N LEU A 300 -9.12 3.89 5.03
CA LEU A 300 -8.66 3.81 3.65
C LEU A 300 -8.01 2.45 3.41
N GLU A 301 -8.74 1.54 2.76
CA GLU A 301 -8.29 0.18 2.47
C GLU A 301 -7.36 0.16 1.26
N LEU A 302 -6.19 -0.49 1.41
CA LEU A 302 -5.21 -0.71 0.35
C LEU A 302 -5.38 -2.10 -0.26
N GLN A 303 -5.16 -2.21 -1.58
CA GLN A 303 -5.16 -3.50 -2.29
C GLN A 303 -6.41 -4.33 -1.97
N ARG A 304 -7.58 -3.69 -1.97
CA ARG A 304 -8.85 -4.27 -1.55
C ARG A 304 -9.16 -5.61 -2.25
N ASP A 305 -8.86 -5.70 -3.53
CA ASP A 305 -9.19 -6.85 -4.38
C ASP A 305 -8.02 -7.84 -4.52
N TYR A 306 -6.84 -7.52 -3.97
CA TYR A 306 -5.67 -8.40 -3.92
C TYR A 306 -5.51 -9.02 -2.54
N ALA A 307 -5.35 -10.34 -2.48
CA ALA A 307 -5.26 -11.09 -1.23
C ALA A 307 -6.36 -10.68 -0.22
N PRO A 308 -7.67 -10.85 -0.56
CA PRO A 308 -8.77 -10.36 0.26
C PRO A 308 -8.92 -11.10 1.60
N ASN A 309 -8.18 -12.19 1.81
CA ASN A 309 -8.06 -12.92 3.08
C ASN A 309 -7.27 -12.13 4.16
N ILE A 310 -6.65 -11.00 3.79
CA ILE A 310 -6.07 -10.04 4.73
C ILE A 310 -6.42 -8.62 4.33
N VAL A 311 -6.84 -7.81 5.29
CA VAL A 311 -7.14 -6.38 5.13
C VAL A 311 -5.94 -5.58 5.61
N THR A 312 -5.54 -4.59 4.81
CA THR A 312 -4.58 -3.55 5.21
C THR A 312 -5.23 -2.20 4.96
N CYS A 313 -5.27 -1.34 5.95
CA CYS A 313 -5.87 -0.01 5.80
C CYS A 313 -5.22 1.02 6.72
N PHE A 314 -5.30 2.29 6.32
CA PHE A 314 -5.08 3.41 7.23
C PHE A 314 -6.40 3.81 7.87
N ALA A 315 -6.37 4.14 9.15
CA ALA A 315 -7.51 4.64 9.91
C ALA A 315 -7.03 5.64 10.97
N ARG A 316 -7.96 6.14 11.79
CA ARG A 316 -7.61 7.00 12.91
C ARG A 316 -8.23 6.51 14.21
N PHE A 317 -7.49 6.70 15.30
CA PHE A 317 -7.97 6.56 16.66
C PHE A 317 -7.70 7.85 17.41
N ASN A 318 -8.76 8.52 17.87
CA ASN A 318 -8.66 9.84 18.51
C ASN A 318 -7.84 10.85 17.68
N GLY A 319 -8.08 10.86 16.37
CA GLY A 319 -7.40 11.70 15.40
C GLY A 319 -6.01 11.25 14.94
N GLN A 320 -5.37 10.33 15.65
CA GLN A 320 -4.05 9.79 15.30
C GLN A 320 -4.15 8.74 14.20
N SER A 321 -3.36 8.90 13.14
CA SER A 321 -3.26 7.90 12.05
C SER A 321 -2.61 6.62 12.55
N VAL A 322 -3.17 5.48 12.12
CA VAL A 322 -2.65 4.14 12.38
C VAL A 322 -2.74 3.27 11.13
N GLY A 323 -1.88 2.27 11.03
CA GLY A 323 -2.02 1.16 10.09
C GLY A 323 -2.75 -0.01 10.74
N ILE A 324 -3.80 -0.52 10.10
CA ILE A 324 -4.52 -1.71 10.57
C ILE A 324 -4.22 -2.88 9.64
N ILE A 325 -3.85 -4.01 10.23
CA ILE A 325 -3.72 -5.30 9.57
C ILE A 325 -4.71 -6.27 10.21
N ALA A 326 -5.59 -6.88 9.41
CA ALA A 326 -6.62 -7.77 9.94
C ALA A 326 -6.78 -9.01 9.07
N ASN A 327 -6.83 -10.20 9.68
CA ASN A 327 -7.25 -11.40 8.96
C ASN A 327 -8.73 -11.28 8.60
N GLN A 328 -9.11 -11.67 7.37
CA GLN A 328 -10.48 -11.62 6.89
C GLN A 328 -11.09 -13.02 6.77
N PRO A 329 -11.86 -13.46 7.78
CA PRO A 329 -12.42 -14.83 7.79
C PRO A 329 -13.38 -15.13 6.65
N LYS A 330 -13.93 -14.10 6.02
CA LYS A 330 -14.85 -14.23 4.88
C LYS A 330 -14.17 -14.82 3.63
N TYR A 331 -12.85 -14.69 3.54
CA TYR A 331 -12.05 -15.22 2.44
C TYR A 331 -11.01 -16.19 2.98
N LEU A 332 -11.00 -17.42 2.44
CA LEU A 332 -10.08 -18.49 2.85
C LEU A 332 -9.96 -18.63 4.38
N ALA A 333 -11.05 -18.40 5.12
CA ALA A 333 -11.08 -18.43 6.59
C ALA A 333 -10.01 -17.52 7.27
N GLY A 334 -9.46 -16.53 6.59
CA GLY A 334 -8.42 -15.66 7.11
C GLY A 334 -7.00 -16.26 7.16
N VAL A 335 -6.74 -17.39 6.48
CA VAL A 335 -5.40 -18.00 6.43
C VAL A 335 -4.36 -17.05 5.83
N LEU A 336 -3.10 -17.25 6.18
CA LEU A 336 -1.98 -16.60 5.53
C LEU A 336 -1.51 -17.44 4.34
N ASP A 337 -1.69 -16.93 3.13
CA ASP A 337 -1.08 -17.44 1.91
C ASP A 337 0.09 -16.55 1.48
N ILE A 338 0.73 -16.89 0.36
CA ILE A 338 1.85 -16.12 -0.20
C ILE A 338 1.48 -14.66 -0.39
N ASN A 339 0.31 -14.39 -0.98
CA ASN A 339 -0.10 -13.04 -1.34
C ASN A 339 -0.49 -12.21 -0.10
N ALA A 340 -1.20 -12.81 0.85
CA ALA A 340 -1.53 -12.16 2.13
C ALA A 340 -0.25 -11.82 2.91
N SER A 341 0.72 -12.73 2.96
CA SER A 341 2.00 -12.50 3.63
C SER A 341 2.78 -11.36 3.01
N ARG A 342 2.85 -11.29 1.67
CA ARG A 342 3.52 -10.20 0.93
C ARG A 342 2.83 -8.85 1.14
N LYS A 343 1.50 -8.80 1.00
CA LYS A 343 0.69 -7.60 1.20
C LYS A 343 0.89 -7.02 2.60
N ALA A 344 0.72 -7.85 3.63
CA ALA A 344 0.86 -7.42 5.01
C ALA A 344 2.30 -7.01 5.35
N ALA A 345 3.31 -7.78 4.92
CA ALA A 345 4.71 -7.46 5.19
C ALA A 345 5.13 -6.10 4.62
N ARG A 346 4.73 -5.80 3.37
CA ARG A 346 4.99 -4.50 2.74
C ARG A 346 4.34 -3.36 3.53
N PHE A 347 3.10 -3.54 3.95
CA PHE A 347 2.35 -2.52 4.69
C PHE A 347 2.94 -2.28 6.09
N VAL A 348 3.29 -3.34 6.83
CA VAL A 348 3.97 -3.22 8.14
C VAL A 348 5.28 -2.44 8.01
N ARG A 349 6.10 -2.75 7.00
CA ARG A 349 7.38 -2.04 6.78
C ARG A 349 7.16 -0.57 6.42
N PHE A 350 6.14 -0.25 5.64
CA PHE A 350 5.80 1.13 5.36
C PHE A 350 5.40 1.88 6.64
N CYS A 351 4.51 1.30 7.45
CA CYS A 351 4.10 1.91 8.72
C CYS A 351 5.29 2.17 9.64
N ASP A 352 6.20 1.19 9.77
CA ASP A 352 7.40 1.33 10.59
C ASP A 352 8.36 2.42 10.07
N ALA A 353 8.57 2.48 8.75
CA ALA A 353 9.44 3.48 8.13
C ALA A 353 8.94 4.93 8.33
N PHE A 354 7.64 5.11 8.51
CA PHE A 354 7.00 6.43 8.61
C PHE A 354 6.30 6.69 9.96
N ASN A 355 6.77 6.08 11.03
CA ASN A 355 6.30 6.31 12.40
C ASN A 355 4.79 6.11 12.61
N ILE A 356 4.16 5.26 11.81
CA ILE A 356 2.73 4.97 11.90
C ILE A 356 2.51 3.79 12.83
N PRO A 357 1.82 3.97 13.97
CA PRO A 357 1.50 2.87 14.88
C PRO A 357 0.68 1.77 14.19
N ILE A 358 0.84 0.54 14.62
CA ILE A 358 0.21 -0.63 14.02
C ILE A 358 -0.81 -1.25 14.97
N VAL A 359 -2.02 -1.46 14.46
CA VAL A 359 -3.08 -2.23 15.14
C VAL A 359 -3.30 -3.53 14.35
N THR A 360 -3.21 -4.67 15.01
CA THR A 360 -3.41 -5.98 14.38
C THR A 360 -4.63 -6.68 14.95
N LEU A 361 -5.58 -7.05 14.09
CA LEU A 361 -6.77 -7.82 14.45
C LEU A 361 -6.59 -9.26 13.95
N VAL A 362 -6.55 -10.22 14.88
CA VAL A 362 -6.15 -11.61 14.58
C VAL A 362 -7.36 -12.53 14.59
N ASP A 363 -7.58 -13.19 13.46
CA ASP A 363 -8.44 -14.38 13.33
C ASP A 363 -7.84 -15.28 12.24
N VAL A 364 -6.83 -16.07 12.61
CA VAL A 364 -6.00 -16.83 11.66
C VAL A 364 -5.90 -18.30 12.06
N PRO A 365 -6.38 -19.24 11.22
CA PRO A 365 -6.26 -20.65 11.50
C PRO A 365 -4.89 -21.25 11.16
N GLY A 366 -4.01 -20.50 10.51
CA GLY A 366 -2.67 -20.96 10.12
C GLY A 366 -2.23 -20.39 8.78
N PHE A 367 -1.12 -20.92 8.28
CA PHE A 367 -0.69 -20.74 6.88
C PHE A 367 -1.45 -21.71 5.97
N LEU A 368 -1.70 -21.29 4.71
CA LEU A 368 -2.41 -22.11 3.74
C LEU A 368 -1.53 -23.31 3.32
N PRO A 369 -1.97 -24.55 3.56
CA PRO A 369 -1.23 -25.73 3.16
C PRO A 369 -1.40 -26.04 1.66
N GLY A 370 -0.54 -26.90 1.13
CA GLY A 370 -0.67 -27.48 -0.19
C GLY A 370 0.53 -27.21 -1.10
N THR A 371 0.71 -28.08 -2.09
CA THR A 371 1.85 -28.06 -3.02
C THR A 371 1.97 -26.74 -3.77
N GLY A 372 0.83 -26.10 -4.13
CA GLY A 372 0.81 -24.80 -4.78
C GLY A 372 1.43 -23.69 -3.93
N GLN A 373 1.27 -23.74 -2.60
CA GLN A 373 1.89 -22.80 -1.67
C GLN A 373 3.37 -23.17 -1.42
N GLU A 374 3.66 -24.43 -1.14
CA GLU A 374 5.02 -24.89 -0.86
C GLU A 374 5.96 -24.66 -2.04
N TYR A 375 5.55 -25.04 -3.26
CA TYR A 375 6.40 -24.89 -4.46
C TYR A 375 6.61 -23.43 -4.87
N ASN A 376 5.67 -22.55 -4.52
CA ASN A 376 5.79 -21.11 -4.79
C ASN A 376 6.37 -20.31 -3.60
N GLY A 377 6.89 -20.98 -2.57
CA GLY A 377 7.73 -20.39 -1.52
C GLY A 377 6.98 -19.76 -0.36
N ILE A 378 5.86 -20.36 0.10
CA ILE A 378 5.12 -19.89 1.28
C ILE A 378 6.04 -19.68 2.49
N ILE A 379 7.06 -20.52 2.69
CA ILE A 379 8.02 -20.42 3.79
C ILE A 379 8.77 -19.09 3.75
N ILE A 380 9.30 -18.71 2.58
CA ILE A 380 10.01 -17.43 2.40
C ILE A 380 9.06 -16.25 2.55
N HIS A 381 7.88 -16.35 1.93
CA HIS A 381 6.90 -15.26 1.97
C HIS A 381 6.28 -15.08 3.36
N GLY A 382 6.03 -16.17 4.10
CA GLY A 382 5.64 -16.10 5.50
C GLY A 382 6.73 -15.48 6.37
N ALA A 383 8.00 -15.84 6.12
CA ALA A 383 9.14 -15.27 6.81
C ALA A 383 9.29 -13.74 6.58
N LYS A 384 8.85 -13.21 5.44
CA LYS A 384 8.81 -11.74 5.19
C LYS A 384 7.90 -11.02 6.18
N LEU A 385 6.72 -11.59 6.46
CA LEU A 385 5.77 -10.99 7.39
C LEU A 385 6.29 -11.09 8.84
N LEU A 386 6.84 -12.24 9.22
CA LEU A 386 7.50 -12.43 10.50
C LEU A 386 8.63 -11.42 10.70
N PHE A 387 9.47 -11.25 9.68
CA PHE A 387 10.57 -10.29 9.69
C PHE A 387 10.08 -8.85 9.84
N ALA A 388 9.05 -8.48 9.08
CA ALA A 388 8.49 -7.13 9.13
C ALA A 388 7.99 -6.75 10.53
N TYR A 389 7.21 -7.61 11.17
CA TYR A 389 6.73 -7.37 12.53
C TYR A 389 7.87 -7.41 13.59
N GLY A 390 8.82 -8.33 13.45
CA GLY A 390 9.94 -8.46 14.36
C GLY A 390 10.93 -7.29 14.29
N GLU A 391 11.08 -6.68 13.12
CA GLU A 391 11.96 -5.51 12.93
C GLU A 391 11.26 -4.19 13.28
N ALA A 392 9.94 -4.11 13.15
CA ALA A 392 9.18 -2.90 13.42
C ALA A 392 9.32 -2.38 14.84
N THR A 393 9.64 -1.10 14.97
CA THR A 393 9.89 -0.38 16.22
C THR A 393 8.75 0.53 16.65
N VAL A 394 7.81 0.83 15.78
CA VAL A 394 6.61 1.62 16.09
C VAL A 394 5.72 0.94 17.15
N PRO A 395 4.83 1.67 17.83
CA PRO A 395 3.83 1.09 18.72
C PRO A 395 3.01 0.00 18.01
N LYS A 396 2.87 -1.16 18.66
CA LYS A 396 2.13 -2.33 18.14
C LYS A 396 1.09 -2.79 19.16
N VAL A 397 -0.19 -2.69 18.77
CA VAL A 397 -1.32 -3.16 19.58
C VAL A 397 -2.00 -4.30 18.83
N THR A 398 -2.17 -5.43 19.48
CA THR A 398 -2.74 -6.64 18.89
C THR A 398 -3.99 -7.06 19.65
N ILE A 399 -5.06 -7.41 18.93
CA ILE A 399 -6.29 -7.96 19.48
C ILE A 399 -6.58 -9.30 18.81
N VAL A 400 -6.58 -10.37 19.59
CA VAL A 400 -7.01 -11.70 19.10
C VAL A 400 -8.52 -11.79 19.20
N LEU A 401 -9.20 -11.79 18.06
CA LEU A 401 -10.66 -11.78 17.98
C LEU A 401 -11.23 -13.20 18.16
N ARG A 402 -10.62 -14.20 17.48
CA ARG A 402 -11.07 -15.58 17.50
C ARG A 402 -9.88 -16.54 17.35
N LYS A 403 -9.60 -17.07 16.18
CA LYS A 403 -8.54 -18.08 15.97
C LYS A 403 -7.16 -17.43 15.96
N ALA A 404 -6.20 -18.09 16.58
CA ALA A 404 -4.79 -17.74 16.51
C ALA A 404 -3.96 -19.02 16.68
N TYR A 405 -3.71 -19.76 15.58
CA TYR A 405 -3.14 -21.09 15.62
C TYR A 405 -1.73 -21.17 15.04
N GLY A 406 -0.89 -21.95 15.71
CA GLY A 406 0.45 -22.31 15.25
C GLY A 406 1.36 -21.11 14.99
N GLY A 407 2.26 -21.24 14.01
CA GLY A 407 3.18 -20.17 13.63
C GLY A 407 2.50 -18.89 13.13
N ALA A 408 1.24 -18.96 12.68
CA ALA A 408 0.50 -17.77 12.27
C ALA A 408 0.12 -16.89 13.49
N TYR A 409 -0.10 -17.48 14.68
CA TYR A 409 -0.21 -16.73 15.93
C TYR A 409 1.06 -15.90 16.18
N ASP A 410 2.23 -16.53 16.06
CA ASP A 410 3.50 -15.84 16.29
C ASP A 410 3.69 -14.68 15.31
N VAL A 411 3.42 -14.92 14.03
CA VAL A 411 3.64 -13.96 12.93
C VAL A 411 2.74 -12.73 13.02
N MET A 412 1.48 -12.90 13.47
CA MET A 412 0.50 -11.80 13.52
C MET A 412 0.69 -10.90 14.76
N SER A 413 1.88 -10.33 14.91
CA SER A 413 2.22 -9.36 15.97
C SER A 413 2.04 -9.89 17.39
N SER A 414 2.47 -11.14 17.63
CA SER A 414 2.41 -11.72 18.98
C SER A 414 3.29 -10.96 19.98
N LYS A 415 3.01 -11.16 21.27
CA LYS A 415 3.85 -10.66 22.37
C LYS A 415 5.32 -11.10 22.23
N HIS A 416 5.53 -12.32 21.76
CA HIS A 416 6.86 -12.90 21.56
C HIS A 416 7.64 -12.25 20.41
N LEU A 417 6.93 -11.70 19.42
CA LEU A 417 7.51 -11.00 18.27
C LEU A 417 7.47 -9.47 18.45
N ARG A 418 7.81 -9.00 19.65
CA ARG A 418 7.87 -7.57 20.01
C ARG A 418 6.53 -6.84 19.94
N GLY A 419 5.39 -7.53 20.07
CA GLY A 419 4.09 -6.90 20.28
C GLY A 419 4.07 -6.17 21.64
N ASP A 420 3.75 -4.87 21.66
CA ASP A 420 3.80 -4.07 22.89
C ASP A 420 2.64 -4.39 23.82
N ILE A 421 1.42 -4.31 23.30
CA ILE A 421 0.19 -4.59 24.06
C ILE A 421 -0.65 -5.57 23.26
N ASN A 422 -0.96 -6.71 23.89
CA ASN A 422 -1.72 -7.78 23.29
C ASN A 422 -2.98 -8.06 24.11
N TYR A 423 -4.14 -7.85 23.52
CA TYR A 423 -5.45 -8.17 24.08
C TYR A 423 -6.06 -9.39 23.39
N ALA A 424 -7.01 -10.00 24.04
CA ALA A 424 -7.87 -11.01 23.42
C ALA A 424 -9.33 -10.79 23.78
N TRP A 425 -10.24 -11.17 22.89
CA TRP A 425 -11.65 -11.29 23.20
C TRP A 425 -11.91 -12.62 23.92
N PRO A 426 -13.02 -12.78 24.65
CA PRO A 426 -13.38 -14.05 25.28
C PRO A 426 -13.56 -15.20 24.27
N SER A 427 -13.87 -14.89 23.02
CA SER A 427 -13.98 -15.83 21.88
C SER A 427 -12.65 -16.28 21.31
N ALA A 428 -11.51 -15.79 21.82
CA ALA A 428 -10.20 -16.12 21.28
C ALA A 428 -9.81 -17.56 21.58
N GLU A 429 -9.25 -18.23 20.56
CA GLU A 429 -8.69 -19.57 20.65
C GLU A 429 -7.20 -19.50 20.26
N ILE A 430 -6.30 -19.55 21.27
CA ILE A 430 -4.85 -19.46 21.06
C ILE A 430 -4.24 -20.82 21.34
N ALA A 431 -3.71 -21.49 20.31
CA ALA A 431 -3.21 -22.86 20.44
C ALA A 431 -2.20 -23.22 19.34
N VAL A 432 -1.48 -24.33 19.53
CA VAL A 432 -0.54 -24.86 18.53
C VAL A 432 -1.26 -25.24 17.23
N MET A 433 -2.48 -25.74 17.32
CA MET A 433 -3.35 -26.05 16.17
C MET A 433 -4.81 -26.05 16.60
N GLY A 434 -5.70 -26.02 15.62
CA GLY A 434 -7.14 -26.05 15.88
C GLY A 434 -7.57 -27.32 16.65
N PRO A 435 -8.55 -27.23 17.54
CA PRO A 435 -8.93 -28.31 18.45
C PRO A 435 -9.19 -29.66 17.75
N LYS A 436 -9.93 -29.65 16.64
CA LYS A 436 -10.20 -30.85 15.87
C LYS A 436 -8.92 -31.54 15.39
N GLY A 437 -8.04 -30.78 14.72
CA GLY A 437 -6.77 -31.33 14.22
C GLY A 437 -5.86 -31.82 15.35
N ALA A 438 -5.86 -31.12 16.50
CA ALA A 438 -5.10 -31.54 17.68
C ALA A 438 -5.58 -32.91 18.18
N ILE A 439 -6.89 -33.12 18.28
CA ILE A 439 -7.46 -34.39 18.74
C ILE A 439 -7.21 -35.52 17.73
N GLU A 440 -7.37 -35.27 16.44
CA GLU A 440 -7.06 -36.24 15.38
C GLU A 440 -5.60 -36.71 15.43
N VAL A 441 -4.65 -35.84 15.76
CA VAL A 441 -3.23 -36.20 15.90
C VAL A 441 -2.96 -36.91 17.23
N LEU A 442 -3.44 -36.33 18.36
CA LEU A 442 -3.11 -36.83 19.70
C LEU A 442 -3.76 -38.17 20.03
N LEU A 443 -4.99 -38.38 19.51
CA LEU A 443 -5.83 -39.55 19.82
C LEU A 443 -6.09 -40.43 18.58
N SER A 444 -5.20 -40.39 17.58
CA SER A 444 -5.37 -41.14 16.32
C SER A 444 -5.65 -42.62 16.55
N ARG A 445 -4.89 -43.29 17.46
CA ARG A 445 -5.05 -44.70 17.78
C ARG A 445 -6.42 -45.01 18.43
N GLU A 446 -6.85 -44.13 19.34
CA GLU A 446 -8.15 -44.28 19.99
C GLU A 446 -9.30 -44.11 18.99
N LEU A 447 -9.18 -43.12 18.09
CA LEU A 447 -10.15 -42.90 17.03
C LEU A 447 -10.24 -44.04 16.01
N GLU A 448 -9.13 -44.69 15.70
CA GLU A 448 -9.07 -45.86 14.83
C GLU A 448 -9.72 -47.10 15.49
N SER A 449 -9.74 -47.17 16.81
CA SER A 449 -10.34 -48.29 17.57
C SER A 449 -11.88 -48.17 17.67
N ILE A 450 -12.49 -47.05 17.34
CA ILE A 450 -13.93 -46.84 17.40
C ILE A 450 -14.55 -47.24 16.05
N GLU A 451 -15.23 -48.35 15.99
CA GLU A 451 -15.88 -48.88 14.77
C GLU A 451 -17.20 -48.14 14.43
N ASP A 452 -17.93 -47.69 15.44
CA ASP A 452 -19.21 -46.97 15.23
C ASP A 452 -18.96 -45.50 14.89
N GLU A 453 -19.32 -45.07 13.70
CA GLU A 453 -19.17 -43.71 13.22
C GLU A 453 -19.89 -42.66 14.09
N LYS A 454 -21.04 -42.98 14.69
CA LYS A 454 -21.73 -42.07 15.61
C LYS A 454 -20.97 -41.90 16.91
N ALA A 455 -20.51 -42.99 17.49
CA ALA A 455 -19.69 -42.97 18.70
C ALA A 455 -18.37 -42.20 18.47
N LYS A 456 -17.80 -42.36 17.28
CA LYS A 456 -16.58 -41.63 16.87
C LYS A 456 -16.80 -40.13 16.79
N VAL A 457 -17.91 -39.66 16.20
CA VAL A 457 -18.28 -38.23 16.14
C VAL A 457 -18.51 -37.67 17.55
N GLU A 458 -19.23 -38.38 18.42
CA GLU A 458 -19.48 -37.97 19.80
C GLU A 458 -18.17 -37.90 20.61
N PHE A 459 -17.31 -38.89 20.43
CA PHE A 459 -15.98 -38.90 21.07
C PHE A 459 -15.13 -37.69 20.62
N LEU A 460 -15.06 -37.44 19.32
CA LEU A 460 -14.35 -36.27 18.75
C LEU A 460 -14.89 -34.98 19.36
N PHE A 461 -16.20 -34.76 19.30
CA PHE A 461 -16.82 -33.55 19.81
C PHE A 461 -16.49 -33.32 21.31
N ARG A 462 -16.63 -34.37 22.14
CA ARG A 462 -16.28 -34.28 23.56
C ARG A 462 -14.81 -33.93 23.77
N LYS A 463 -13.90 -34.57 23.03
CA LYS A 463 -12.47 -34.36 23.15
C LYS A 463 -12.05 -32.99 22.63
N GLU A 464 -12.69 -32.47 21.58
CA GLU A 464 -12.49 -31.09 21.13
C GLU A 464 -12.87 -30.07 22.21
N GLN A 465 -14.00 -30.27 22.92
CA GLN A 465 -14.38 -29.37 24.02
C GLN A 465 -13.38 -29.46 25.18
N GLU A 466 -12.99 -30.68 25.60
CA GLU A 466 -11.95 -30.86 26.63
C GLU A 466 -10.62 -30.15 26.25
N TYR A 467 -10.24 -30.19 24.97
CA TYR A 467 -9.05 -29.52 24.47
C TYR A 467 -9.20 -28.00 24.50
N LYS A 468 -10.36 -27.47 24.06
CA LYS A 468 -10.64 -26.03 24.13
C LYS A 468 -10.56 -25.51 25.55
N ASP A 469 -11.24 -26.15 26.47
CA ASP A 469 -11.25 -25.74 27.89
C ASP A 469 -9.87 -25.78 28.51
N LYS A 470 -9.04 -26.71 28.11
CA LYS A 470 -7.71 -26.91 28.70
C LYS A 470 -6.60 -26.11 28.04
N PHE A 471 -6.66 -25.88 26.71
CA PHE A 471 -5.54 -25.34 25.94
C PHE A 471 -5.91 -24.19 25.00
N ALA A 472 -7.08 -24.21 24.36
CA ALA A 472 -7.43 -23.29 23.28
C ALA A 472 -8.42 -22.23 23.74
N ASN A 473 -8.03 -21.43 24.74
CA ASN A 473 -8.81 -20.30 25.22
C ASN A 473 -7.87 -19.15 25.65
N PRO A 474 -8.37 -17.91 25.73
CA PRO A 474 -7.51 -16.76 26.01
C PRO A 474 -6.93 -16.76 27.42
N TYR A 475 -7.61 -17.38 28.39
CA TYR A 475 -7.19 -17.35 29.78
C TYR A 475 -5.93 -18.19 30.03
N VAL A 476 -5.71 -19.23 29.24
CA VAL A 476 -4.46 -20.01 29.28
C VAL A 476 -3.28 -19.15 28.85
N ALA A 477 -3.40 -18.44 27.73
CA ALA A 477 -2.37 -17.52 27.27
C ALA A 477 -2.13 -16.37 28.27
N ALA A 478 -3.21 -15.81 28.84
CA ALA A 478 -3.15 -14.76 29.84
C ALA A 478 -2.42 -15.22 31.12
N LYS A 479 -2.63 -16.47 31.54
CA LYS A 479 -1.95 -17.05 32.71
C LYS A 479 -0.41 -17.10 32.55
N PHE A 480 0.07 -17.21 31.32
CA PHE A 480 1.49 -17.17 31.01
C PHE A 480 2.02 -15.77 30.69
N GLY A 481 1.18 -14.73 30.72
CA GLY A 481 1.56 -13.37 30.36
C GLY A 481 1.75 -13.15 28.85
N TYR A 482 1.21 -14.03 28.01
CA TYR A 482 1.26 -13.92 26.54
C TYR A 482 0.21 -12.95 25.99
N ILE A 483 -0.78 -12.63 26.80
CA ILE A 483 -1.77 -11.58 26.59
C ILE A 483 -1.80 -10.70 27.83
N ASP A 484 -1.93 -9.40 27.64
CA ASP A 484 -1.95 -8.43 28.74
C ASP A 484 -3.34 -8.36 29.41
N ASP A 485 -4.42 -8.60 28.65
CA ASP A 485 -5.78 -8.66 29.21
C ASP A 485 -6.75 -9.39 28.25
N VAL A 486 -7.82 -9.94 28.82
CA VAL A 486 -9.00 -10.40 28.08
C VAL A 486 -10.07 -9.35 28.22
N ILE A 487 -10.45 -8.71 27.11
CA ILE A 487 -11.32 -7.52 27.10
C ILE A 487 -12.71 -7.83 26.55
N GLU A 488 -13.72 -7.10 27.03
CA GLU A 488 -15.05 -7.11 26.40
C GLU A 488 -14.95 -6.54 24.98
N PRO A 489 -15.51 -7.19 23.95
CA PRO A 489 -15.41 -6.72 22.57
C PRO A 489 -15.87 -5.27 22.37
N ARG A 490 -16.96 -4.86 23.04
CA ARG A 490 -17.48 -3.47 22.94
C ARG A 490 -16.49 -2.40 23.41
N ASN A 491 -15.50 -2.75 24.25
CA ASN A 491 -14.51 -1.83 24.78
C ASN A 491 -13.27 -1.69 23.88
N THR A 492 -13.21 -2.39 22.77
CA THR A 492 -12.00 -2.52 21.93
C THR A 492 -11.44 -1.17 21.50
N ARG A 493 -12.30 -0.24 21.03
CA ARG A 493 -11.88 1.13 20.67
C ARG A 493 -11.16 1.83 21.83
N PHE A 494 -11.79 1.90 22.97
CA PHE A 494 -11.24 2.55 24.17
C PHE A 494 -9.89 1.94 24.58
N ARG A 495 -9.80 0.60 24.56
CA ARG A 495 -8.58 -0.12 24.95
C ARG A 495 -7.44 0.14 23.98
N ILE A 496 -7.70 0.21 22.66
CA ILE A 496 -6.70 0.57 21.64
C ILE A 496 -6.21 1.99 21.87
N ILE A 497 -7.12 2.97 22.05
CA ILE A 497 -6.72 4.37 22.26
C ILE A 497 -5.85 4.50 23.51
N ARG A 498 -6.22 3.87 24.62
CA ARG A 498 -5.42 3.88 25.87
C ARG A 498 -4.06 3.23 25.69
N ALA A 499 -3.98 2.12 24.94
CA ALA A 499 -2.73 1.46 24.61
C ALA A 499 -1.82 2.37 23.79
N LEU A 500 -2.34 2.99 22.73
CA LEU A 500 -1.58 3.92 21.88
C LEU A 500 -1.09 5.14 22.69
N GLN A 501 -1.94 5.70 23.56
CA GLN A 501 -1.54 6.80 24.44
C GLN A 501 -0.41 6.43 25.40
N SER A 502 -0.39 5.20 25.91
CA SER A 502 0.68 4.72 26.80
C SER A 502 2.01 4.51 26.06
N LEU A 503 1.95 4.33 24.74
CA LEU A 503 3.10 4.04 23.88
C LEU A 503 3.60 5.25 23.10
N VAL A 504 3.01 6.44 23.28
CA VAL A 504 3.34 7.64 22.49
C VAL A 504 4.82 8.02 22.54
N THR A 505 5.51 7.73 23.66
CA THR A 505 6.94 7.99 23.83
C THR A 505 7.80 6.74 23.69
N LYS A 506 7.25 5.65 23.12
CA LYS A 506 7.99 4.42 22.91
C LYS A 506 9.29 4.68 22.16
N LYS A 507 10.39 4.17 22.71
CA LYS A 507 11.71 4.13 22.05
C LYS A 507 12.16 2.69 21.99
N ASP A 508 12.21 2.16 20.80
CA ASP A 508 12.73 0.82 20.51
C ASP A 508 13.76 0.93 19.39
N THR A 509 14.78 0.11 19.41
CA THR A 509 15.88 0.17 18.45
C THR A 509 16.28 -1.22 17.98
N ASN A 510 16.72 -1.30 16.76
CA ASN A 510 17.36 -2.47 16.21
C ASN A 510 18.90 -2.35 16.36
N PRO A 511 19.64 -3.46 16.41
CA PRO A 511 21.10 -3.41 16.36
C PRO A 511 21.58 -2.62 15.13
N PRO A 512 22.67 -1.83 15.25
CA PRO A 512 23.23 -1.09 14.13
C PRO A 512 23.62 -2.02 12.97
N LYS A 513 23.18 -1.67 11.77
CA LYS A 513 23.45 -2.41 10.52
C LYS A 513 23.37 -1.49 9.32
N LYS A 514 24.00 -1.84 8.19
CA LYS A 514 23.85 -1.08 6.95
C LYS A 514 22.42 -1.13 6.42
N HIS A 515 21.84 -2.31 6.42
CA HIS A 515 20.44 -2.60 6.08
C HIS A 515 20.10 -4.01 6.57
N SER A 516 18.83 -4.33 6.61
CA SER A 516 18.35 -5.67 6.92
C SER A 516 18.59 -6.61 5.72
N ASN A 517 18.99 -7.85 6.01
CA ASN A 517 18.98 -8.93 5.01
C ASN A 517 17.67 -9.71 5.14
N LEU A 518 16.59 -9.06 4.73
CA LEU A 518 15.27 -9.69 4.78
C LEU A 518 15.14 -10.76 3.68
N PRO A 519 14.34 -11.80 3.88
CA PRO A 519 14.09 -12.82 2.86
C PRO A 519 13.28 -12.21 1.70
N LEU A 520 13.94 -11.86 0.58
CA LEU A 520 13.34 -11.20 -0.58
C LEU A 520 12.52 -12.18 -1.46
#